data_5395ddc5950b32244f1f937ffc5f3b60
#
_entry.id   5395ddc5950b32244f1f937ffc5f3b60
#
_cell.length_a   1.000
_cell.length_b   1.000
_cell.length_c   1.000
_cell.angle_alpha   90.00
_cell.angle_beta   90.00
_cell.angle_gamma   90.00
#
_symmetry.space_group_name_H-M   'P 1'
#
loop_
_entity.id
_entity.type
_entity.pdbx_description
1 polymer ?
#
loop_
_entity_poly.entity_id
_entity_poly.type
_entity_poly.pdbx_seq_one_letter_code
_entity_poly.pdbx_strand_id
1 'polypeptide(L)'
;MGFTRKRKGPEGTRYQALYDDTRGVRQTAGTFGTRKEADRAWQRAESRIAEGKAGDPRRARQTFRTYVEERWFPNHRIEASTRQDYAYALASHVMPYFADMKLQDITSETVREWITHLKKQGASAYRIKYCKTAILNAIFTTAVNDGVLVYHPSRGVKTDPVPEKPRQIITADQFARIYEALPDATAQLLVETDIESGLRWGELTELRVKDLDFATGILTVSRSVVELVPKFHPEGRRFLVKDYPKGKRWRRFKLSSQIVLKLKAHAEANDLAPDDLFFSRHRAEPPNLELLDPDALTFEAPNGRTYTHGTTTAYSLGKCKCHHCRAAYAAYRAERRAQGKDNPRKPRVIDDDPHISANWFRTRCWHPARAAADLGWSPRIHDLRHAHASWLLAGGADLQVVKERLGHRKISTTERYLHTLPTADETALEALAKIRATQGTQDAPADLEAQLAEAQAKITQLQAVLADQLIAQHTETRPNLRSV
;
A
#
# COMPACT_ATOMS: atom_id res chain seq x y z
N MET A 1 28.42 -24.47 -38.57
CA MET A 1 28.83 -23.66 -39.73
C MET A 1 27.68 -23.56 -40.68
N GLY A 2 27.35 -22.33 -41.12
CA GLY A 2 26.23 -22.09 -42.02
C GLY A 2 26.56 -22.45 -43.48
N PHE A 3 25.51 -22.74 -44.25
CA PHE A 3 25.65 -23.04 -45.67
C PHE A 3 24.32 -22.78 -46.41
N THR A 4 24.43 -22.69 -47.74
CA THR A 4 23.27 -22.52 -48.62
C THR A 4 22.90 -23.83 -49.27
N ARG A 5 21.60 -24.22 -49.15
CA ARG A 5 21.02 -25.40 -49.80
C ARG A 5 20.15 -24.98 -50.96
N LYS A 6 20.43 -25.53 -52.15
CA LYS A 6 19.60 -25.34 -53.35
C LYS A 6 18.31 -26.20 -53.24
N ARG A 7 17.15 -25.59 -53.47
CA ARG A 7 15.84 -26.28 -53.56
C ARG A 7 15.20 -26.00 -54.92
N LYS A 8 14.72 -27.03 -55.57
CA LYS A 8 13.88 -26.93 -56.79
C LYS A 8 12.41 -27.03 -56.35
N GLY A 9 11.57 -26.07 -56.71
CA GLY A 9 10.14 -26.05 -56.47
C GLY A 9 9.36 -25.76 -57.74
N PRO A 10 8.02 -25.79 -57.71
CA PRO A 10 7.17 -25.53 -58.86
C PRO A 10 7.40 -24.16 -59.51
N GLU A 11 7.78 -23.16 -58.70
CA GLU A 11 8.06 -21.78 -59.13
C GLU A 11 9.54 -21.51 -59.46
N GLY A 12 10.37 -22.57 -59.63
CA GLY A 12 11.76 -22.44 -60.00
C GLY A 12 12.75 -22.80 -58.88
N THR A 13 14.02 -22.44 -59.09
CA THR A 13 15.10 -22.71 -58.14
C THR A 13 15.16 -21.64 -57.06
N ARG A 14 15.15 -22.07 -55.79
CA ARG A 14 15.34 -21.20 -54.61
C ARG A 14 16.52 -21.68 -53.75
N TYR A 15 17.09 -20.79 -52.96
CA TYR A 15 18.28 -21.04 -52.13
C TYR A 15 17.94 -20.83 -50.67
N GLN A 16 18.03 -21.88 -49.88
CA GLN A 16 17.77 -21.83 -48.42
C GLN A 16 19.09 -21.60 -47.65
N ALA A 17 19.14 -20.56 -46.86
CA ALA A 17 20.22 -20.26 -45.97
C ALA A 17 20.05 -21.02 -44.63
N LEU A 18 21.02 -21.80 -44.25
CA LEU A 18 21.02 -22.61 -43.01
C LEU A 18 22.21 -22.23 -42.16
N TYR A 19 22.04 -22.20 -40.85
CA TYR A 19 23.10 -21.98 -39.86
C TYR A 19 22.79 -22.78 -38.59
N ASP A 20 23.80 -23.04 -37.77
CA ASP A 20 23.63 -23.71 -36.50
C ASP A 20 23.52 -22.64 -35.38
N ASP A 21 22.51 -22.75 -34.49
CA ASP A 21 22.36 -21.85 -33.36
C ASP A 21 23.40 -22.16 -32.22
N THR A 22 23.37 -21.40 -31.14
CA THR A 22 24.28 -21.57 -29.98
C THR A 22 24.15 -22.92 -29.29
N ARG A 23 23.09 -23.68 -29.56
CA ARG A 23 22.84 -25.05 -29.06
C ARG A 23 23.23 -26.13 -30.06
N GLY A 24 23.81 -25.73 -31.18
CA GLY A 24 24.14 -26.64 -32.27
C GLY A 24 22.93 -27.11 -33.09
N VAL A 25 21.75 -26.51 -32.89
CA VAL A 25 20.54 -26.86 -33.61
C VAL A 25 20.48 -26.09 -34.94
N ARG A 26 20.25 -26.83 -36.01
CA ARG A 26 20.16 -26.26 -37.36
C ARG A 26 18.95 -25.38 -37.54
N GLN A 27 19.18 -24.13 -37.89
CA GLN A 27 18.19 -23.09 -38.14
C GLN A 27 18.23 -22.60 -39.57
N THR A 28 17.12 -22.02 -40.04
CA THR A 28 17.03 -21.43 -41.40
C THR A 28 17.06 -19.90 -41.30
N ALA A 29 17.99 -19.24 -41.95
CA ALA A 29 18.04 -17.76 -42.04
C ALA A 29 17.06 -17.20 -43.09
N GLY A 30 16.49 -18.04 -43.93
CA GLY A 30 15.53 -17.67 -45.00
C GLY A 30 15.68 -18.48 -46.26
N THR A 31 14.76 -18.25 -47.22
CA THR A 31 14.83 -18.80 -48.58
C THR A 31 14.81 -17.65 -49.58
N PHE A 32 15.75 -17.62 -50.49
CA PHE A 32 16.06 -16.48 -51.36
C PHE A 32 16.04 -16.90 -52.85
N GLY A 33 15.90 -15.94 -53.75
CA GLY A 33 15.96 -16.14 -55.18
C GLY A 33 17.36 -16.45 -55.71
N THR A 34 18.40 -15.93 -55.03
CA THR A 34 19.78 -16.10 -55.45
C THR A 34 20.63 -16.75 -54.34
N ARG A 35 21.68 -17.49 -54.75
CA ARG A 35 22.63 -18.11 -53.84
C ARG A 35 23.38 -17.06 -53.03
N LYS A 36 23.76 -15.93 -53.64
CA LYS A 36 24.49 -14.83 -52.98
C LYS A 36 23.71 -14.18 -51.83
N GLU A 37 22.38 -14.05 -52.01
CA GLU A 37 21.52 -13.55 -50.92
C GLU A 37 21.42 -14.55 -49.76
N ALA A 38 21.28 -15.84 -50.08
CA ALA A 38 21.26 -16.90 -49.06
C ALA A 38 22.60 -16.98 -48.28
N ASP A 39 23.73 -16.89 -48.99
CA ASP A 39 25.06 -16.88 -48.36
C ASP A 39 25.23 -15.68 -47.40
N ARG A 40 24.84 -14.47 -47.81
CA ARG A 40 24.83 -13.29 -46.95
C ARG A 40 23.92 -13.44 -45.74
N ALA A 41 22.79 -14.14 -45.89
CA ALA A 41 21.84 -14.30 -44.81
C ALA A 41 22.37 -15.22 -43.70
N TRP A 42 22.96 -16.37 -44.03
CA TRP A 42 23.52 -17.24 -43.02
C TRP A 42 24.82 -16.65 -42.41
N GLN A 43 25.66 -15.98 -43.19
CA GLN A 43 26.84 -15.27 -42.68
C GLN A 43 26.49 -14.19 -41.65
N ARG A 44 25.42 -13.40 -41.92
CA ARG A 44 24.90 -12.43 -40.94
C ARG A 44 24.37 -13.11 -39.69
N ALA A 45 23.74 -14.29 -39.80
CA ALA A 45 23.25 -15.02 -38.65
C ALA A 45 24.40 -15.53 -37.79
N GLU A 46 25.46 -16.06 -38.38
CA GLU A 46 26.66 -16.50 -37.66
C GLU A 46 27.43 -15.32 -37.04
N SER A 47 27.60 -14.20 -37.75
CA SER A 47 28.19 -12.99 -37.21
C SER A 47 27.46 -12.51 -35.94
N ARG A 48 26.13 -12.53 -35.97
CA ARG A 48 25.30 -12.17 -34.79
C ARG A 48 25.50 -13.14 -33.63
N ILE A 49 25.65 -14.43 -33.89
CA ILE A 49 25.96 -15.43 -32.88
C ILE A 49 27.34 -15.16 -32.26
N ALA A 50 28.36 -14.89 -33.09
CA ALA A 50 29.71 -14.57 -32.65
C ALA A 50 29.74 -13.28 -31.83
N GLU A 51 28.92 -12.30 -32.14
CA GLU A 51 28.75 -11.07 -31.36
C GLU A 51 27.93 -11.27 -30.06
N GLY A 52 27.54 -12.51 -29.70
CA GLY A 52 26.69 -12.80 -28.55
C GLY A 52 25.22 -12.37 -28.71
N LYS A 53 24.81 -11.96 -29.92
CA LYS A 53 23.44 -11.51 -30.26
C LYS A 53 22.60 -12.63 -30.88
N ALA A 54 22.60 -13.80 -30.27
CA ALA A 54 22.06 -15.05 -30.79
C ALA A 54 20.51 -15.15 -30.76
N GLY A 55 19.79 -14.12 -31.17
CA GLY A 55 18.33 -14.15 -31.31
C GLY A 55 17.88 -14.57 -32.71
N ASP A 56 16.83 -15.41 -32.82
CA ASP A 56 16.18 -15.71 -34.06
C ASP A 56 15.29 -14.53 -34.54
N PRO A 57 15.61 -13.83 -35.65
CA PRO A 57 14.83 -12.69 -36.14
C PRO A 57 13.37 -13.05 -36.48
N ARG A 58 13.06 -14.36 -36.72
CA ARG A 58 11.69 -14.79 -36.96
C ARG A 58 10.82 -14.65 -35.71
N ARG A 59 11.41 -14.70 -34.53
CA ARG A 59 10.68 -14.47 -33.27
C ARG A 59 10.11 -13.06 -33.20
N ALA A 60 10.64 -12.09 -33.94
CA ALA A 60 10.08 -10.75 -34.03
C ALA A 60 8.78 -10.67 -34.82
N ARG A 61 8.45 -11.72 -35.62
CA ARG A 61 7.18 -11.81 -36.37
C ARG A 61 6.00 -12.25 -35.52
N GLN A 62 6.25 -12.78 -34.31
CA GLN A 62 5.16 -13.11 -33.39
C GLN A 62 4.44 -11.84 -32.93
N THR A 63 3.19 -11.97 -32.52
CA THR A 63 2.43 -10.84 -31.98
C THR A 63 2.97 -10.43 -30.62
N PHE A 64 2.72 -9.19 -30.23
CA PHE A 64 3.05 -8.67 -28.91
C PHE A 64 2.37 -9.52 -27.82
N ARG A 65 1.11 -9.91 -28.00
CA ARG A 65 0.36 -10.81 -27.11
C ARG A 65 1.11 -12.11 -26.88
N THR A 66 1.42 -12.85 -27.93
CA THR A 66 2.11 -14.14 -27.84
C THR A 66 3.44 -14.01 -27.10
N TYR A 67 4.22 -12.98 -27.40
CA TYR A 67 5.48 -12.76 -26.72
C TYR A 67 5.29 -12.46 -25.22
N VAL A 68 4.34 -11.57 -24.87
CA VAL A 68 4.12 -11.17 -23.49
C VAL A 68 3.51 -12.30 -22.66
N GLU A 69 2.47 -12.96 -23.14
CA GLU A 69 1.73 -13.97 -22.36
C GLU A 69 2.48 -15.29 -22.25
N GLU A 70 3.18 -15.73 -23.30
CA GLU A 70 3.83 -17.04 -23.32
C GLU A 70 5.31 -17.01 -22.93
N ARG A 71 5.99 -15.87 -23.11
CA ARG A 71 7.44 -15.79 -22.94
C ARG A 71 7.85 -14.83 -21.84
N TRP A 72 7.46 -13.57 -21.94
CA TRP A 72 7.97 -12.54 -21.03
C TRP A 72 7.33 -12.62 -19.65
N PHE A 73 6.02 -12.57 -19.54
CA PHE A 73 5.31 -12.46 -18.28
C PHE A 73 5.47 -13.70 -17.38
N PRO A 74 5.42 -14.96 -17.87
CA PRO A 74 5.69 -16.14 -17.05
C PRO A 74 7.09 -16.15 -16.45
N ASN A 75 8.11 -15.71 -17.23
CA ASN A 75 9.51 -15.74 -16.83
C ASN A 75 10.00 -14.46 -16.16
N HIS A 76 9.18 -13.41 -16.10
CA HIS A 76 9.55 -12.14 -15.48
C HIS A 76 9.54 -12.26 -13.96
N ARG A 77 10.73 -12.23 -13.33
CA ARG A 77 10.91 -12.42 -11.88
C ARG A 77 10.60 -11.13 -11.14
N ILE A 78 9.39 -11.04 -10.61
CA ILE A 78 8.88 -9.93 -9.81
C ILE A 78 8.05 -10.46 -8.64
N GLU A 79 7.91 -9.66 -7.59
CA GLU A 79 7.06 -9.95 -6.44
C GLU A 79 5.60 -10.16 -6.83
N ALA A 80 4.88 -11.03 -6.12
CA ALA A 80 3.50 -11.38 -6.42
C ALA A 80 2.56 -10.16 -6.54
N SER A 81 2.70 -9.18 -5.65
CA SER A 81 1.93 -7.92 -5.73
C SER A 81 2.26 -7.09 -6.97
N THR A 82 3.53 -7.01 -7.35
CA THR A 82 3.94 -6.32 -8.59
C THR A 82 3.43 -7.07 -9.81
N ARG A 83 3.44 -8.40 -9.78
CA ARG A 83 2.88 -9.24 -10.86
C ARG A 83 1.38 -8.99 -11.03
N GLN A 84 0.64 -8.89 -9.94
CA GLN A 84 -0.77 -8.53 -9.97
C GLN A 84 -0.98 -7.14 -10.59
N ASP A 85 -0.23 -6.13 -10.16
CA ASP A 85 -0.33 -4.76 -10.69
C ASP A 85 0.03 -4.70 -12.18
N TYR A 86 1.07 -5.45 -12.60
CA TYR A 86 1.46 -5.54 -14.00
C TYR A 86 0.38 -6.22 -14.84
N ALA A 87 -0.22 -7.31 -14.37
CA ALA A 87 -1.28 -8.00 -15.08
C ALA A 87 -2.48 -7.08 -15.33
N TYR A 88 -2.90 -6.31 -14.34
CA TYR A 88 -3.99 -5.34 -14.51
C TYR A 88 -3.62 -4.19 -15.45
N ALA A 89 -2.41 -3.64 -15.32
CA ALA A 89 -1.97 -2.56 -16.18
C ALA A 89 -1.77 -3.02 -17.63
N LEU A 90 -1.25 -4.23 -17.84
CA LEU A 90 -1.17 -4.87 -19.17
C LEU A 90 -2.57 -5.01 -19.77
N ALA A 91 -3.50 -5.63 -19.07
CA ALA A 91 -4.85 -5.88 -19.56
C ALA A 91 -5.63 -4.60 -19.89
N SER A 92 -5.46 -3.55 -19.05
CA SER A 92 -6.26 -2.32 -19.19
C SER A 92 -5.67 -1.29 -20.14
N HIS A 93 -4.33 -1.23 -20.28
CA HIS A 93 -3.67 -0.09 -20.95
C HIS A 93 -2.69 -0.46 -22.07
N VAL A 94 -2.12 -1.66 -22.05
CA VAL A 94 -1.08 -2.05 -23.00
C VAL A 94 -1.62 -3.02 -24.04
N MET A 95 -2.24 -4.12 -23.61
CA MET A 95 -2.79 -5.14 -24.50
C MET A 95 -3.85 -4.61 -25.47
N PRO A 96 -4.80 -3.73 -25.08
CA PRO A 96 -5.81 -3.23 -26.01
C PRO A 96 -5.22 -2.51 -27.23
N TYR A 97 -3.99 -2.03 -27.13
CA TYR A 97 -3.34 -1.31 -28.24
C TYR A 97 -2.32 -2.16 -28.99
N PHE A 98 -1.47 -2.92 -28.29
CA PHE A 98 -0.33 -3.60 -28.90
C PHE A 98 -0.57 -5.08 -29.21
N ALA A 99 -1.59 -5.71 -28.62
CA ALA A 99 -1.71 -7.17 -28.60
C ALA A 99 -1.51 -7.87 -29.95
N ASP A 100 -2.15 -7.37 -30.98
CA ASP A 100 -2.20 -8.00 -32.29
C ASP A 100 -1.11 -7.49 -33.26
N MET A 101 -0.31 -6.50 -32.83
CA MET A 101 0.84 -5.99 -33.58
C MET A 101 2.00 -6.99 -33.51
N LYS A 102 2.69 -7.20 -34.64
CA LYS A 102 3.95 -7.95 -34.62
C LYS A 102 5.02 -7.12 -33.89
N LEU A 103 5.87 -7.77 -33.10
CA LEU A 103 6.92 -7.07 -32.36
C LEU A 103 7.82 -6.21 -33.26
N GLN A 104 8.16 -6.72 -34.45
CA GLN A 104 9.00 -6.02 -35.43
C GLN A 104 8.38 -4.74 -36.00
N ASP A 105 7.05 -4.63 -35.96
CA ASP A 105 6.29 -3.51 -36.55
C ASP A 105 6.04 -2.40 -35.51
N ILE A 106 6.38 -2.64 -34.23
CA ILE A 106 6.26 -1.65 -33.18
C ILE A 106 7.48 -0.72 -33.22
N THR A 107 7.23 0.54 -33.55
CA THR A 107 8.24 1.60 -33.66
C THR A 107 8.14 2.60 -32.51
N SER A 108 9.11 3.53 -32.43
CA SER A 108 9.01 4.63 -31.47
C SER A 108 7.84 5.57 -31.77
N GLU A 109 7.40 5.64 -33.02
CA GLU A 109 6.20 6.36 -33.43
C GLU A 109 4.95 5.70 -32.88
N THR A 110 4.81 4.38 -33.04
CA THR A 110 3.72 3.58 -32.45
C THR A 110 3.60 3.77 -30.94
N VAL A 111 4.75 3.87 -30.23
CA VAL A 111 4.74 4.13 -28.77
C VAL A 111 4.25 5.56 -28.47
N ARG A 112 4.59 6.56 -29.29
CA ARG A 112 4.09 7.94 -29.12
C ARG A 112 2.57 8.01 -29.41
N GLU A 113 2.10 7.34 -30.43
CA GLU A 113 0.67 7.24 -30.75
C GLU A 113 -0.12 6.56 -29.62
N TRP A 114 0.41 5.48 -29.04
CA TRP A 114 -0.19 4.84 -27.89
C TRP A 114 -0.27 5.77 -26.67
N ILE A 115 0.75 6.58 -26.38
CA ILE A 115 0.70 7.58 -25.31
C ILE A 115 -0.43 8.58 -25.58
N THR A 116 -0.55 9.05 -26.82
CA THR A 116 -1.61 9.97 -27.24
C THR A 116 -3.00 9.32 -27.13
N HIS A 117 -3.12 8.05 -27.50
CA HIS A 117 -4.34 7.27 -27.34
C HIS A 117 -4.76 7.16 -25.88
N LEU A 118 -3.83 6.81 -24.97
CA LEU A 118 -4.13 6.75 -23.52
C LEU A 118 -4.55 8.11 -22.93
N LYS A 119 -3.96 9.21 -23.41
CA LYS A 119 -4.37 10.57 -23.01
C LYS A 119 -5.82 10.84 -23.45
N LYS A 120 -6.19 10.51 -24.67
CA LYS A 120 -7.57 10.67 -25.17
C LYS A 120 -8.57 9.83 -24.38
N GLN A 121 -8.15 8.69 -23.84
CA GLN A 121 -8.97 7.85 -22.96
C GLN A 121 -9.04 8.38 -21.52
N GLY A 122 -8.41 9.51 -21.18
CA GLY A 122 -8.42 10.10 -19.85
C GLY A 122 -7.47 9.44 -18.84
N ALA A 123 -6.49 8.63 -19.30
CA ALA A 123 -5.50 8.06 -18.42
C ALA A 123 -4.59 9.15 -17.82
N SER A 124 -4.34 9.09 -16.50
CA SER A 124 -3.50 10.08 -15.82
C SER A 124 -2.03 10.01 -16.30
N ALA A 125 -1.32 11.14 -16.27
CA ALA A 125 0.10 11.23 -16.60
C ALA A 125 0.95 10.22 -15.79
N TYR A 126 0.62 10.00 -14.51
CA TYR A 126 1.25 8.99 -13.67
C TYR A 126 1.04 7.57 -14.24
N ARG A 127 -0.20 7.21 -14.61
CA ARG A 127 -0.53 5.89 -15.16
C ARG A 127 0.18 5.64 -16.49
N ILE A 128 0.19 6.62 -17.38
CA ILE A 128 0.90 6.54 -18.66
C ILE A 128 2.39 6.35 -18.44
N LYS A 129 3.00 7.17 -17.58
CA LYS A 129 4.41 7.05 -17.20
C LYS A 129 4.72 5.67 -16.61
N TYR A 130 3.89 5.17 -15.71
CA TYR A 130 4.04 3.84 -15.11
C TYR A 130 4.00 2.73 -16.17
N CYS A 131 2.97 2.68 -17.00
CA CYS A 131 2.84 1.67 -18.05
C CYS A 131 4.02 1.72 -19.04
N LYS A 132 4.47 2.91 -19.40
CA LYS A 132 5.61 3.10 -20.32
C LYS A 132 6.94 2.68 -19.67
N THR A 133 7.24 3.19 -18.47
CA THR A 133 8.57 3.05 -17.88
C THR A 133 8.78 1.74 -17.12
N ALA A 134 7.76 1.26 -16.40
CA ALA A 134 7.86 0.05 -15.61
C ALA A 134 7.53 -1.22 -16.43
N ILE A 135 6.57 -1.13 -17.35
CA ILE A 135 6.07 -2.32 -18.06
C ILE A 135 6.61 -2.40 -19.48
N LEU A 136 6.26 -1.44 -20.33
CA LEU A 136 6.62 -1.50 -21.75
C LEU A 136 8.15 -1.48 -21.96
N ASN A 137 8.87 -0.67 -21.19
CA ASN A 137 10.34 -0.68 -21.21
C ASN A 137 10.92 -2.03 -20.78
N ALA A 138 10.36 -2.68 -19.75
CA ALA A 138 10.84 -3.99 -19.29
C ALA A 138 10.62 -5.07 -20.37
N ILE A 139 9.47 -5.06 -21.04
CA ILE A 139 9.16 -5.97 -22.15
C ILE A 139 10.17 -5.81 -23.28
N PHE A 140 10.35 -4.59 -23.77
CA PHE A 140 11.26 -4.34 -24.88
C PHE A 140 12.74 -4.49 -24.51
N THR A 141 13.13 -4.16 -23.29
CA THR A 141 14.48 -4.44 -22.80
C THR A 141 14.78 -5.94 -22.84
N THR A 142 13.85 -6.76 -22.35
CA THR A 142 13.99 -8.23 -22.44
C THR A 142 14.02 -8.68 -23.89
N ALA A 143 13.14 -8.19 -24.74
CA ALA A 143 13.08 -8.56 -26.16
C ALA A 143 14.38 -8.22 -26.91
N VAL A 144 15.04 -7.09 -26.56
CA VAL A 144 16.33 -6.71 -27.14
C VAL A 144 17.45 -7.58 -26.59
N ASN A 145 17.49 -7.81 -25.28
CA ASN A 145 18.51 -8.66 -24.64
C ASN A 145 18.45 -10.11 -25.14
N ASP A 146 17.24 -10.64 -25.37
CA ASP A 146 17.03 -11.97 -25.94
C ASP A 146 17.27 -12.03 -27.46
N GLY A 147 17.66 -10.92 -28.09
CA GLY A 147 17.88 -10.81 -29.52
C GLY A 147 16.62 -10.94 -30.39
N VAL A 148 15.43 -10.85 -29.79
CA VAL A 148 14.15 -10.85 -30.52
C VAL A 148 13.97 -9.56 -31.30
N LEU A 149 14.37 -8.43 -30.71
CA LEU A 149 14.39 -7.11 -31.35
C LEU A 149 15.82 -6.59 -31.51
N VAL A 150 16.06 -5.86 -32.59
CA VAL A 150 17.36 -5.21 -32.85
C VAL A 150 17.47 -3.87 -32.10
N TYR A 151 16.38 -3.15 -31.96
CA TYR A 151 16.34 -1.87 -31.27
C TYR A 151 15.17 -1.83 -30.27
N HIS A 152 15.25 -0.88 -29.34
CA HIS A 152 14.27 -0.73 -28.28
C HIS A 152 13.24 0.35 -28.64
N PRO A 153 11.98 0.01 -29.01
CA PRO A 153 11.02 0.98 -29.55
C PRO A 153 10.65 2.11 -28.58
N SER A 154 10.69 1.83 -27.29
CA SER A 154 10.27 2.80 -26.27
C SER A 154 11.43 3.62 -25.70
N ARG A 155 12.69 3.37 -26.14
CA ARG A 155 13.86 4.15 -25.70
C ARG A 155 13.78 5.56 -26.29
N GLY A 156 14.04 6.58 -25.45
CA GLY A 156 13.98 7.98 -25.85
C GLY A 156 12.58 8.58 -25.97
N VAL A 157 11.52 7.77 -25.99
CA VAL A 157 10.15 8.30 -25.98
C VAL A 157 9.85 8.90 -24.62
N LYS A 158 9.48 10.19 -24.59
CA LYS A 158 9.13 10.93 -23.37
C LYS A 158 7.64 10.82 -23.06
N THR A 159 7.29 10.90 -21.80
CA THR A 159 5.91 11.08 -21.30
C THR A 159 5.80 12.45 -20.67
N ASP A 160 4.58 12.95 -20.48
CA ASP A 160 4.38 14.18 -19.77
C ASP A 160 4.94 14.11 -18.35
N PRO A 161 5.43 15.23 -17.82
CA PRO A 161 5.82 15.30 -16.43
C PRO A 161 4.61 15.04 -15.53
N VAL A 162 4.83 14.32 -14.45
CA VAL A 162 3.80 14.12 -13.43
C VAL A 162 3.92 15.27 -12.44
N PRO A 163 2.90 16.16 -12.33
CA PRO A 163 2.95 17.26 -11.39
C PRO A 163 3.10 16.74 -9.95
N GLU A 164 4.04 17.26 -9.21
CA GLU A 164 4.15 17.02 -7.78
C GLU A 164 3.19 17.97 -7.06
N LYS A 165 2.19 17.40 -6.39
CA LYS A 165 1.29 18.19 -5.54
C LYS A 165 1.91 18.29 -4.14
N PRO A 166 1.87 19.48 -3.51
CA PRO A 166 2.24 19.61 -2.11
C PRO A 166 1.45 18.61 -1.26
N ARG A 167 2.12 17.94 -0.33
CA ARG A 167 1.45 17.01 0.57
C ARG A 167 0.82 17.78 1.71
N GLN A 168 -0.46 17.54 1.93
CA GLN A 168 -1.12 17.94 3.16
C GLN A 168 -0.74 16.94 4.26
N ILE A 169 -0.38 17.46 5.43
CA ILE A 169 -0.04 16.66 6.59
C ILE A 169 -1.19 16.78 7.60
N ILE A 170 -1.60 15.65 8.15
CA ILE A 170 -2.61 15.60 9.21
C ILE A 170 -2.03 16.30 10.43
N THR A 171 -2.71 17.32 10.96
CA THR A 171 -2.33 17.97 12.23
C THR A 171 -2.76 17.15 13.44
N ALA A 172 -2.25 17.46 14.64
CA ALA A 172 -2.65 16.78 15.87
C ALA A 172 -4.17 16.89 16.12
N ASP A 173 -4.76 18.08 15.93
CA ASP A 173 -6.20 18.30 16.10
C ASP A 173 -7.03 17.53 15.07
N GLN A 174 -6.57 17.50 13.84
CA GLN A 174 -7.22 16.71 12.78
C GLN A 174 -7.16 15.21 13.09
N PHE A 175 -6.03 14.74 13.60
CA PHE A 175 -5.88 13.35 14.05
C PHE A 175 -6.83 13.04 15.20
N ALA A 176 -6.92 13.89 16.22
CA ALA A 176 -7.83 13.71 17.35
C ALA A 176 -9.30 13.56 16.88
N ARG A 177 -9.76 14.43 15.97
CA ARG A 177 -11.11 14.34 15.40
C ARG A 177 -11.35 13.03 14.64
N ILE A 178 -10.37 12.55 13.85
CA ILE A 178 -10.50 11.26 13.17
C ILE A 178 -10.55 10.13 14.20
N TYR A 179 -9.66 10.17 15.19
CA TYR A 179 -9.53 9.15 16.24
C TYR A 179 -10.83 8.96 17.03
N GLU A 180 -11.44 10.05 17.47
CA GLU A 180 -12.71 10.05 18.21
C GLU A 180 -13.89 9.49 17.36
N ALA A 181 -13.85 9.70 16.04
CA ALA A 181 -14.87 9.22 15.13
C ALA A 181 -14.69 7.75 14.68
N LEU A 182 -13.63 7.06 15.13
CA LEU A 182 -13.43 5.64 14.81
C LEU A 182 -14.46 4.76 15.55
N PRO A 183 -14.88 3.64 14.93
CA PRO A 183 -16.06 2.88 15.39
C PRO A 183 -15.87 2.13 16.70
N ASP A 184 -14.64 1.77 17.06
CA ASP A 184 -14.34 0.95 18.24
C ASP A 184 -12.91 1.13 18.72
N ALA A 185 -12.62 0.66 19.95
CA ALA A 185 -11.31 0.78 20.58
C ALA A 185 -10.18 0.04 19.83
N THR A 186 -10.50 -1.04 19.11
CA THR A 186 -9.50 -1.76 18.31
C THR A 186 -9.10 -0.95 17.08
N ALA A 187 -10.06 -0.33 16.39
CA ALA A 187 -9.79 0.57 15.28
C ALA A 187 -9.00 1.82 15.74
N GLN A 188 -9.34 2.36 16.90
CA GLN A 188 -8.61 3.47 17.53
C GLN A 188 -7.17 3.09 17.83
N LEU A 189 -6.93 1.96 18.49
CA LEU A 189 -5.59 1.48 18.84
C LEU A 189 -4.76 1.18 17.58
N LEU A 190 -5.37 0.60 16.53
CA LEU A 190 -4.69 0.34 15.26
C LEU A 190 -4.21 1.65 14.62
N VAL A 191 -5.07 2.67 14.56
CA VAL A 191 -4.76 3.97 13.95
C VAL A 191 -3.74 4.74 14.79
N GLU A 192 -3.84 4.68 16.12
CA GLU A 192 -2.86 5.26 17.04
C GLU A 192 -1.49 4.56 16.90
N THR A 193 -1.48 3.24 16.79
CA THR A 193 -0.24 2.49 16.53
C THR A 193 0.39 2.87 15.19
N ASP A 194 -0.42 3.12 14.14
CA ASP A 194 0.10 3.55 12.83
C ASP A 194 0.79 4.92 12.91
N ILE A 195 0.17 5.90 13.56
CA ILE A 195 0.75 7.24 13.68
C ILE A 195 1.95 7.27 14.64
N GLU A 196 1.95 6.49 15.71
CA GLU A 196 3.06 6.40 16.69
C GLU A 196 4.27 5.63 16.14
N SER A 197 4.07 4.69 15.22
CA SER A 197 5.13 3.84 14.68
C SER A 197 5.56 4.24 13.27
N GLY A 198 4.68 4.87 12.50
CA GLY A 198 4.88 5.15 11.08
C GLY A 198 5.03 3.89 10.22
N LEU A 199 4.42 2.78 10.61
CA LEU A 199 4.47 1.52 9.86
C LEU A 199 3.77 1.64 8.50
N ARG A 200 4.10 0.74 7.57
CA ARG A 200 3.26 0.56 6.38
C ARG A 200 2.09 -0.34 6.74
N TRP A 201 0.96 -0.16 6.07
CA TRP A 201 -0.24 -0.97 6.31
C TRP A 201 0.05 -2.47 6.46
N GLY A 202 0.79 -3.07 5.53
CA GLY A 202 1.11 -4.50 5.61
C GLY A 202 2.13 -4.88 6.68
N GLU A 203 2.89 -3.93 7.22
CA GLU A 203 3.75 -4.14 8.39
C GLU A 203 2.91 -4.05 9.67
N LEU A 204 1.98 -3.09 9.74
CA LEU A 204 1.08 -2.88 10.88
C LEU A 204 0.12 -4.06 11.07
N THR A 205 -0.48 -4.54 9.99
CA THR A 205 -1.47 -5.63 10.06
C THR A 205 -0.86 -7.03 10.14
N GLU A 206 0.46 -7.17 10.00
CA GLU A 206 1.22 -8.40 10.29
C GLU A 206 1.95 -8.31 11.65
N LEU A 207 1.76 -7.24 12.41
CA LEU A 207 2.42 -7.06 13.69
C LEU A 207 1.91 -8.10 14.69
N ARG A 208 2.83 -8.87 15.29
CA ARG A 208 2.55 -9.90 16.28
C ARG A 208 3.03 -9.48 17.67
N VAL A 209 2.44 -10.08 18.70
CA VAL A 209 2.78 -9.77 20.09
C VAL A 209 4.29 -9.91 20.34
N LYS A 210 4.94 -10.96 19.83
CA LYS A 210 6.38 -11.19 19.96
C LYS A 210 7.27 -10.14 19.30
N ASP A 211 6.74 -9.28 18.45
CA ASP A 211 7.51 -8.23 17.76
C ASP A 211 7.76 -7.03 18.67
N LEU A 212 7.01 -6.89 19.77
CA LEU A 212 7.15 -5.83 20.75
C LEU A 212 7.69 -6.38 22.05
N ASP A 213 8.83 -5.88 22.46
CA ASP A 213 9.36 -6.10 23.81
C ASP A 213 8.70 -5.08 24.76
N PHE A 214 7.77 -5.53 25.58
CA PHE A 214 7.02 -4.68 26.49
C PHE A 214 7.89 -4.06 27.61
N ALA A 215 9.02 -4.69 27.97
CA ALA A 215 9.91 -4.17 29.01
C ALA A 215 10.73 -2.98 28.50
N THR A 216 11.23 -3.07 27.28
CA THR A 216 12.10 -2.04 26.66
C THR A 216 11.34 -1.07 25.78
N GLY A 217 10.13 -1.41 25.33
CA GLY A 217 9.34 -0.69 24.34
C GLY A 217 9.90 -0.79 22.91
N ILE A 218 10.79 -1.73 22.67
CA ILE A 218 11.44 -1.91 21.36
C ILE A 218 10.54 -2.74 20.44
N LEU A 219 10.15 -2.12 19.32
CA LEU A 219 9.42 -2.79 18.22
C LEU A 219 10.38 -3.27 17.16
N THR A 220 10.24 -4.54 16.75
CA THR A 220 10.99 -5.16 15.66
C THR A 220 10.09 -5.37 14.45
N VAL A 221 10.44 -4.77 13.32
CA VAL A 221 9.69 -4.90 12.06
C VAL A 221 10.47 -5.81 11.12
N SER A 222 10.08 -7.07 11.08
CA SER A 222 10.75 -8.12 10.31
C SER A 222 9.90 -8.69 9.16
N ARG A 223 8.57 -8.54 9.22
CA ARG A 223 7.60 -9.12 8.29
C ARG A 223 6.67 -8.09 7.70
N SER A 224 5.95 -8.48 6.68
CA SER A 224 4.82 -7.72 6.14
C SER A 224 3.84 -8.63 5.42
N VAL A 225 2.56 -8.33 5.48
CA VAL A 225 1.52 -9.03 4.73
C VAL A 225 1.13 -8.25 3.47
N VAL A 226 0.80 -8.97 2.42
CA VAL A 226 0.31 -8.41 1.15
C VAL A 226 -1.01 -9.07 0.79
N GLU A 227 -2.03 -8.26 0.54
CA GLU A 227 -3.32 -8.75 0.06
C GLU A 227 -3.28 -8.94 -1.47
N LEU A 228 -3.64 -10.13 -1.93
CA LEU A 228 -3.58 -10.55 -3.33
C LEU A 228 -4.93 -11.11 -3.77
N VAL A 229 -5.19 -11.02 -5.07
CA VAL A 229 -6.23 -11.86 -5.68
C VAL A 229 -5.70 -13.31 -5.72
N PRO A 230 -6.51 -14.33 -5.38
CA PRO A 230 -6.07 -15.72 -5.25
C PRO A 230 -5.23 -16.25 -6.41
N LYS A 231 -5.53 -15.86 -7.66
CA LYS A 231 -4.76 -16.28 -8.84
C LYS A 231 -3.28 -15.83 -8.86
N PHE A 232 -2.92 -14.84 -8.04
CA PHE A 232 -1.54 -14.35 -7.93
C PHE A 232 -0.85 -14.81 -6.65
N HIS A 233 -1.60 -15.46 -5.75
CA HIS A 233 -1.03 -16.04 -4.55
C HIS A 233 -0.45 -17.43 -4.87
N PRO A 234 0.75 -17.79 -4.39
CA PRO A 234 1.36 -19.09 -4.67
C PRO A 234 0.47 -20.29 -4.28
N GLU A 235 -0.28 -20.16 -3.18
CA GLU A 235 -1.18 -21.17 -2.65
C GLU A 235 -2.67 -20.89 -2.90
N GLY A 236 -3.00 -19.90 -3.73
CA GLY A 236 -4.38 -19.51 -4.02
C GLY A 236 -5.12 -18.80 -2.86
N ARG A 237 -4.41 -18.35 -1.83
CA ARG A 237 -4.97 -17.61 -0.68
C ARG A 237 -5.11 -16.11 -1.00
N ARG A 238 -5.61 -15.36 -0.05
CA ARG A 238 -5.78 -13.90 -0.16
C ARG A 238 -4.60 -13.12 0.41
N PHE A 239 -4.06 -13.54 1.53
CA PHE A 239 -2.99 -12.86 2.23
C PHE A 239 -1.69 -13.65 2.13
N LEU A 240 -0.62 -12.97 1.73
CA LEU A 240 0.73 -13.51 1.63
C LEU A 240 1.63 -12.81 2.64
N VAL A 241 2.02 -13.54 3.68
CA VAL A 241 3.02 -13.08 4.64
C VAL A 241 4.41 -13.21 4.01
N LYS A 242 5.22 -12.18 4.14
CA LYS A 242 6.61 -12.13 3.71
C LYS A 242 7.51 -11.97 4.92
N ASP A 243 8.56 -12.76 5.01
CA ASP A 243 9.58 -12.69 6.06
C ASP A 243 10.52 -11.47 5.93
N TYR A 244 10.04 -10.44 5.29
CA TYR A 244 10.74 -9.16 5.12
C TYR A 244 9.78 -8.02 4.82
N PRO A 245 10.06 -6.80 5.29
CA PRO A 245 9.33 -5.60 4.91
C PRO A 245 9.67 -5.16 3.48
N LYS A 246 8.93 -4.22 2.91
CA LYS A 246 9.10 -3.74 1.52
C LYS A 246 10.54 -3.37 1.14
N GLY A 247 11.35 -2.95 2.09
CA GLY A 247 12.77 -2.60 1.88
C GLY A 247 13.74 -3.78 1.96
N LYS A 248 13.27 -4.99 2.25
CA LYS A 248 14.08 -6.19 2.54
C LYS A 248 15.12 -5.99 3.66
N ARG A 249 14.86 -5.07 4.60
CA ARG A 249 15.70 -4.78 5.76
C ARG A 249 14.83 -4.74 7.01
N TRP A 250 15.21 -5.50 8.00
CA TRP A 250 14.64 -5.42 9.33
C TRP A 250 15.00 -4.09 9.96
N ARG A 251 14.15 -3.61 10.85
CA ARG A 251 14.42 -2.42 11.63
C ARG A 251 13.84 -2.56 13.03
N ARG A 252 14.48 -1.88 13.95
CA ARG A 252 14.06 -1.82 15.35
C ARG A 252 14.04 -0.37 15.78
N PHE A 253 13.03 -0.01 16.55
CA PHE A 253 12.93 1.32 17.14
C PHE A 253 12.05 1.28 18.38
N LYS A 254 12.21 2.28 19.24
CA LYS A 254 11.44 2.39 20.48
C LYS A 254 10.10 3.07 20.23
N LEU A 255 9.03 2.55 20.80
CA LEU A 255 7.72 3.18 20.88
C LEU A 255 7.62 4.02 22.18
N SER A 256 6.66 4.94 22.23
CA SER A 256 6.34 5.66 23.46
C SER A 256 5.78 4.69 24.51
N SER A 257 6.06 4.96 25.78
CA SER A 257 5.55 4.13 26.89
C SER A 257 4.02 4.05 26.89
N GLN A 258 3.35 5.11 26.47
CA GLN A 258 1.89 5.18 26.41
C GLN A 258 1.31 4.14 25.41
N ILE A 259 1.83 4.08 24.18
CA ILE A 259 1.32 3.12 23.20
C ILE A 259 1.72 1.68 23.57
N VAL A 260 2.89 1.47 24.19
CA VAL A 260 3.32 0.16 24.69
C VAL A 260 2.36 -0.36 25.75
N LEU A 261 1.94 0.48 26.70
CA LEU A 261 0.95 0.11 27.72
C LEU A 261 -0.42 -0.25 27.11
N LYS A 262 -0.89 0.54 26.15
CA LYS A 262 -2.15 0.26 25.45
C LYS A 262 -2.10 -1.06 24.67
N LEU A 263 -1.00 -1.33 23.95
CA LEU A 263 -0.80 -2.58 23.23
C LEU A 263 -0.70 -3.77 24.17
N LYS A 264 -0.04 -3.61 25.32
CA LYS A 264 0.02 -4.65 26.36
C LYS A 264 -1.36 -4.97 26.92
N ALA A 265 -2.10 -3.94 27.33
CA ALA A 265 -3.47 -4.12 27.83
C ALA A 265 -4.38 -4.77 26.78
N HIS A 266 -4.23 -4.40 25.50
CA HIS A 266 -4.98 -5.03 24.41
C HIS A 266 -4.63 -6.51 24.24
N ALA A 267 -3.35 -6.87 24.31
CA ALA A 267 -2.91 -8.26 24.22
C ALA A 267 -3.45 -9.11 25.37
N GLU A 268 -3.38 -8.58 26.60
CA GLU A 268 -3.90 -9.24 27.81
C GLU A 268 -5.43 -9.39 27.77
N ALA A 269 -6.16 -8.35 27.37
CA ALA A 269 -7.62 -8.38 27.28
C ALA A 269 -8.17 -9.35 26.23
N ASN A 270 -7.39 -9.66 25.22
CA ASN A 270 -7.78 -10.60 24.14
C ASN A 270 -7.05 -11.95 24.24
N ASP A 271 -6.31 -12.22 25.31
CA ASP A 271 -5.53 -13.44 25.55
C ASP A 271 -4.64 -13.83 24.35
N LEU A 272 -3.94 -12.83 23.79
CA LEU A 272 -3.11 -13.04 22.62
C LEU A 272 -1.80 -13.75 22.95
N ALA A 273 -1.54 -14.85 22.27
CA ALA A 273 -0.27 -15.57 22.32
C ALA A 273 0.85 -14.78 21.58
N PRO A 274 2.14 -15.09 21.81
CA PRO A 274 3.25 -14.38 21.17
C PRO A 274 3.21 -14.35 19.64
N ASP A 275 2.67 -15.39 19.02
CA ASP A 275 2.55 -15.52 17.56
C ASP A 275 1.25 -14.95 16.98
N ASP A 276 0.33 -14.50 17.84
CA ASP A 276 -0.91 -13.89 17.38
C ASP A 276 -0.72 -12.46 16.88
N LEU A 277 -1.58 -12.06 15.94
CA LEU A 277 -1.62 -10.70 15.44
C LEU A 277 -2.17 -9.75 16.52
N PHE A 278 -1.56 -8.60 16.72
CA PHE A 278 -2.16 -7.54 17.56
C PHE A 278 -3.54 -7.12 17.03
N PHE A 279 -3.67 -7.06 15.73
CA PHE A 279 -4.89 -6.61 15.06
C PHE A 279 -5.37 -7.70 14.12
N SER A 280 -6.38 -8.42 14.54
CA SER A 280 -7.03 -9.44 13.73
C SER A 280 -8.45 -9.02 13.36
N ARG A 281 -8.94 -9.59 12.28
CA ARG A 281 -10.34 -9.49 11.94
C ARG A 281 -11.09 -10.46 12.86
N HIS A 282 -11.56 -9.98 14.00
CA HIS A 282 -12.53 -10.77 14.76
C HIS A 282 -13.73 -11.03 13.85
N ARG A 283 -14.04 -12.29 13.67
CA ARG A 283 -15.36 -12.67 13.19
C ARG A 283 -16.30 -12.18 14.30
N ALA A 284 -16.99 -11.05 14.05
CA ALA A 284 -18.12 -10.75 14.90
C ALA A 284 -18.95 -12.03 14.95
N GLU A 285 -19.12 -12.58 16.14
CA GLU A 285 -20.13 -13.61 16.33
C GLU A 285 -21.40 -13.10 15.65
N PRO A 286 -22.12 -13.94 14.90
CA PRO A 286 -23.39 -13.53 14.34
C PRO A 286 -24.18 -12.96 15.52
N PRO A 287 -24.72 -11.72 15.38
CA PRO A 287 -25.42 -11.08 16.48
C PRO A 287 -26.41 -12.10 17.05
N ASN A 288 -26.29 -12.35 18.37
CA ASN A 288 -27.19 -13.22 19.06
C ASN A 288 -28.58 -12.76 18.64
N LEU A 289 -29.34 -13.65 18.02
CA LEU A 289 -30.67 -13.34 17.52
C LEU A 289 -31.57 -13.17 18.74
N GLU A 290 -31.58 -11.98 19.34
CA GLU A 290 -32.64 -11.59 20.21
C GLU A 290 -33.93 -11.73 19.39
N LEU A 291 -34.78 -12.59 19.86
CA LEU A 291 -36.13 -12.76 19.34
C LEU A 291 -36.77 -11.37 19.32
N LEU A 292 -37.08 -10.88 18.12
CA LEU A 292 -37.81 -9.63 17.97
C LEU A 292 -39.08 -9.74 18.82
N ASP A 293 -39.37 -8.66 19.56
CA ASP A 293 -40.62 -8.47 20.22
C ASP A 293 -41.76 -8.83 19.26
N PRO A 294 -42.73 -9.65 19.66
CA PRO A 294 -43.87 -10.03 18.83
C PRO A 294 -44.58 -8.84 18.15
N ASP A 295 -44.60 -7.67 18.81
CA ASP A 295 -45.18 -6.44 18.27
C ASP A 295 -44.29 -5.74 17.20
N ALA A 296 -42.99 -6.11 17.10
CA ALA A 296 -42.07 -5.60 16.07
C ALA A 296 -42.01 -6.49 14.81
N LEU A 297 -42.92 -7.47 14.68
CA LEU A 297 -42.92 -8.40 13.54
C LEU A 297 -43.34 -7.76 12.21
N THR A 298 -44.02 -6.61 12.22
CA THR A 298 -44.49 -5.92 11.03
C THR A 298 -43.91 -4.52 10.90
N PHE A 299 -43.80 -4.04 9.67
CA PHE A 299 -43.38 -2.68 9.38
C PHE A 299 -44.11 -2.12 8.16
N GLU A 300 -44.30 -0.82 8.11
CA GLU A 300 -44.81 -0.13 6.95
C GLU A 300 -43.67 0.18 5.98
N ALA A 301 -43.80 -0.25 4.74
CA ALA A 301 -42.80 -0.05 3.70
C ALA A 301 -43.05 1.28 2.96
N PRO A 302 -42.03 1.81 2.23
CA PRO A 302 -42.15 3.06 1.46
C PRO A 302 -43.28 3.08 0.42
N ASN A 303 -43.86 1.91 0.09
CA ASN A 303 -45.01 1.77 -0.82
C ASN A 303 -46.36 1.83 -0.09
N GLY A 304 -46.38 2.23 1.17
CA GLY A 304 -47.59 2.34 1.99
C GLY A 304 -48.25 1.02 2.38
N ARG A 305 -47.57 -0.12 2.23
CA ARG A 305 -48.09 -1.44 2.61
C ARG A 305 -47.32 -1.99 3.81
N THR A 306 -48.07 -2.69 4.67
CA THR A 306 -47.49 -3.38 5.84
C THR A 306 -46.98 -4.76 5.42
N TYR A 307 -45.77 -5.11 5.85
CA TYR A 307 -45.12 -6.39 5.62
C TYR A 307 -44.65 -7.00 6.93
N THR A 308 -44.69 -8.33 7.01
CA THR A 308 -44.14 -9.08 8.15
C THR A 308 -42.66 -9.37 7.91
N HIS A 309 -41.80 -9.04 8.88
CA HIS A 309 -40.40 -9.40 8.86
C HIS A 309 -40.20 -10.91 8.71
N GLY A 310 -39.06 -11.35 8.15
CA GLY A 310 -38.76 -12.75 7.91
C GLY A 310 -39.46 -13.36 6.70
N THR A 311 -40.04 -12.55 5.82
CA THR A 311 -40.69 -13.02 4.59
C THR A 311 -39.91 -12.57 3.33
N THR A 312 -40.04 -13.36 2.26
CA THR A 312 -39.46 -13.02 0.96
C THR A 312 -40.09 -11.78 0.34
N THR A 313 -41.36 -11.54 0.63
CA THR A 313 -42.14 -10.36 0.20
C THR A 313 -41.65 -9.10 0.91
N ALA A 314 -41.39 -9.17 2.21
CA ALA A 314 -40.81 -8.06 2.96
C ALA A 314 -39.42 -7.67 2.41
N TYR A 315 -38.59 -8.66 2.01
CA TYR A 315 -37.30 -8.40 1.39
C TYR A 315 -37.40 -7.78 0.00
N SER A 316 -38.25 -8.34 -0.88
CA SER A 316 -38.31 -7.98 -2.29
C SER A 316 -39.21 -6.77 -2.55
N LEU A 317 -40.41 -6.73 -2.02
CA LEU A 317 -41.41 -5.68 -2.22
C LEU A 317 -41.33 -4.61 -1.14
N GLY A 318 -41.24 -5.01 0.13
CA GLY A 318 -41.07 -4.11 1.26
C GLY A 318 -39.69 -3.49 1.39
N LYS A 319 -38.70 -3.92 0.59
CA LYS A 319 -37.31 -3.44 0.59
C LYS A 319 -36.61 -3.55 1.96
N CYS A 320 -37.14 -4.29 2.90
CA CYS A 320 -36.51 -4.52 4.19
C CYS A 320 -35.27 -5.39 4.07
N LYS A 321 -34.17 -4.91 4.63
CA LYS A 321 -32.87 -5.59 4.60
C LYS A 321 -32.42 -6.05 6.00
N CYS A 322 -33.36 -6.17 6.96
CA CYS A 322 -33.05 -6.72 8.27
C CYS A 322 -32.56 -8.18 8.17
N HIS A 323 -31.99 -8.71 9.24
CA HIS A 323 -31.45 -10.05 9.28
C HIS A 323 -32.49 -11.12 8.92
N HIS A 324 -33.69 -11.06 9.49
CA HIS A 324 -34.78 -12.01 9.23
C HIS A 324 -35.23 -12.05 7.78
N CYS A 325 -35.41 -10.86 7.16
CA CYS A 325 -35.79 -10.78 5.74
C CYS A 325 -34.69 -11.26 4.82
N ARG A 326 -33.42 -11.00 5.15
CA ARG A 326 -32.25 -11.52 4.41
C ARG A 326 -32.16 -13.04 4.52
N ALA A 327 -32.40 -13.61 5.71
CA ALA A 327 -32.37 -15.05 5.96
C ALA A 327 -33.48 -15.77 5.16
N ALA A 328 -34.70 -15.26 5.23
CA ALA A 328 -35.85 -15.80 4.48
C ALA A 328 -35.60 -15.77 2.96
N TYR A 329 -35.08 -14.67 2.43
CA TYR A 329 -34.75 -14.57 1.01
C TYR A 329 -33.57 -15.48 0.61
N ALA A 330 -32.59 -15.66 1.48
CA ALA A 330 -31.50 -16.57 1.26
C ALA A 330 -31.92 -18.03 1.24
N ALA A 331 -32.85 -18.44 2.15
CA ALA A 331 -33.46 -19.76 2.18
C ALA A 331 -34.27 -20.03 0.89
N TYR A 332 -35.11 -19.10 0.50
CA TYR A 332 -35.85 -19.20 -0.77
C TYR A 332 -34.95 -19.38 -1.98
N ARG A 333 -33.85 -18.61 -2.08
CA ARG A 333 -32.89 -18.77 -3.18
C ARG A 333 -32.12 -20.08 -3.11
N ALA A 334 -31.91 -20.62 -1.90
CA ALA A 334 -31.27 -21.92 -1.73
C ALA A 334 -32.17 -23.05 -2.23
N GLU A 335 -33.45 -23.00 -1.88
CA GLU A 335 -34.46 -23.95 -2.33
C GLU A 335 -34.64 -23.95 -3.86
N ARG A 336 -34.71 -22.76 -4.46
CA ARG A 336 -34.79 -22.63 -5.94
C ARG A 336 -33.57 -23.25 -6.63
N ARG A 337 -32.37 -23.12 -6.04
CA ARG A 337 -31.15 -23.76 -6.58
C ARG A 337 -31.21 -25.28 -6.44
N ALA A 338 -31.69 -25.77 -5.28
CA ALA A 338 -31.89 -27.21 -5.07
C ALA A 338 -32.85 -27.82 -6.08
N GLN A 339 -33.89 -27.04 -6.49
CA GLN A 339 -34.83 -27.42 -7.50
C GLN A 339 -34.37 -27.20 -8.96
N GLY A 340 -33.11 -26.78 -9.17
CA GLY A 340 -32.54 -26.51 -10.51
C GLY A 340 -33.12 -25.27 -11.20
N LYS A 341 -33.93 -24.44 -10.51
CA LYS A 341 -34.55 -23.22 -11.07
C LYS A 341 -33.59 -22.03 -11.18
N ASP A 342 -32.50 -22.06 -10.43
CA ASP A 342 -31.45 -21.05 -10.42
C ASP A 342 -30.07 -21.71 -10.56
N ASN A 343 -29.11 -21.00 -11.15
CA ASN A 343 -27.75 -21.49 -11.28
C ASN A 343 -27.14 -21.84 -9.90
N PRO A 344 -26.36 -22.94 -9.80
CA PRO A 344 -25.69 -23.32 -8.57
C PRO A 344 -24.79 -22.18 -8.09
N ARG A 345 -24.82 -21.92 -6.78
CA ARG A 345 -23.92 -20.95 -6.17
C ARG A 345 -22.53 -21.59 -6.08
N LYS A 346 -21.53 -20.91 -6.59
CA LYS A 346 -20.15 -21.33 -6.34
C LYS A 346 -19.93 -21.45 -4.83
N PRO A 347 -19.27 -22.50 -4.34
CA PRO A 347 -18.93 -22.63 -2.94
C PRO A 347 -18.30 -21.32 -2.45
N ARG A 348 -18.82 -20.78 -1.36
CA ARG A 348 -18.22 -19.60 -0.74
C ARG A 348 -16.94 -20.09 -0.08
N VAL A 349 -15.79 -19.72 -0.63
CA VAL A 349 -14.51 -19.88 0.07
C VAL A 349 -14.62 -19.04 1.33
N ILE A 350 -14.69 -19.69 2.48
CA ILE A 350 -14.65 -19.02 3.78
C ILE A 350 -13.21 -18.56 3.93
N ASP A 351 -13.02 -17.24 3.88
CA ASP A 351 -11.73 -16.62 4.19
C ASP A 351 -11.60 -16.64 5.72
N ASP A 352 -10.87 -17.62 6.24
CA ASP A 352 -10.56 -17.81 7.66
C ASP A 352 -9.26 -17.10 8.07
N ASP A 353 -8.62 -16.41 7.14
CA ASP A 353 -7.41 -15.64 7.38
C ASP A 353 -7.68 -14.49 8.35
N PRO A 354 -6.92 -14.38 9.46
CA PRO A 354 -7.17 -13.37 10.50
C PRO A 354 -6.77 -11.95 10.08
N HIS A 355 -6.02 -11.78 8.99
CA HIS A 355 -5.53 -10.46 8.59
C HIS A 355 -6.64 -9.49 8.18
N ILE A 356 -6.44 -8.22 8.52
CA ILE A 356 -7.36 -7.14 8.19
C ILE A 356 -7.16 -6.70 6.74
N SER A 357 -8.20 -6.84 5.91
CA SER A 357 -8.20 -6.30 4.56
C SER A 357 -8.11 -4.77 4.57
N ALA A 358 -7.18 -4.22 3.80
CA ALA A 358 -7.06 -2.77 3.64
C ALA A 358 -8.34 -2.13 3.09
N ASN A 359 -9.05 -2.82 2.19
CA ASN A 359 -10.31 -2.32 1.65
C ASN A 359 -11.43 -2.36 2.69
N TRP A 360 -11.51 -3.43 3.49
CA TRP A 360 -12.50 -3.53 4.57
C TRP A 360 -12.31 -2.41 5.59
N PHE A 361 -11.08 -2.22 6.09
CA PHE A 361 -10.80 -1.18 7.09
C PHE A 361 -11.08 0.22 6.55
N ARG A 362 -10.67 0.50 5.30
CA ARG A 362 -10.97 1.79 4.67
C ARG A 362 -12.46 2.08 4.57
N THR A 363 -13.26 1.09 4.14
CA THR A 363 -14.68 1.31 3.90
C THR A 363 -15.53 1.28 5.15
N ARG A 364 -15.12 0.54 6.19
CA ARG A 364 -15.90 0.34 7.41
C ARG A 364 -15.46 1.23 8.57
N CYS A 365 -14.18 1.57 8.65
CA CYS A 365 -13.63 2.36 9.76
C CYS A 365 -13.14 3.73 9.29
N TRP A 366 -12.18 3.76 8.35
CA TRP A 366 -11.47 4.99 7.99
C TRP A 366 -12.32 6.03 7.25
N HIS A 367 -13.07 5.62 6.21
CA HIS A 367 -13.87 6.57 5.44
C HIS A 367 -15.03 7.17 6.24
N PRO A 368 -15.79 6.40 7.06
CA PRO A 368 -16.79 6.99 7.95
C PRO A 368 -16.19 7.96 8.97
N ALA A 369 -15.08 7.55 9.65
CA ALA A 369 -14.42 8.40 10.64
C ALA A 369 -13.89 9.71 10.04
N ARG A 370 -13.24 9.62 8.88
CA ARG A 370 -12.75 10.78 8.13
C ARG A 370 -13.89 11.71 7.70
N ALA A 371 -15.03 11.15 7.27
CA ALA A 371 -16.20 11.95 6.87
C ALA A 371 -16.81 12.67 8.08
N ALA A 372 -16.92 12.00 9.23
CA ALA A 372 -17.40 12.59 10.47
C ALA A 372 -16.46 13.67 11.03
N ALA A 373 -15.15 13.52 10.83
CA ALA A 373 -14.14 14.49 11.27
C ALA A 373 -14.16 15.81 10.49
N ASP A 374 -14.76 15.87 9.31
CA ASP A 374 -14.92 17.05 8.44
C ASP A 374 -13.66 17.92 8.33
N LEU A 375 -12.62 17.39 7.69
CA LEU A 375 -11.30 18.03 7.64
C LEU A 375 -11.11 19.01 6.48
N GLY A 376 -12.09 19.18 5.60
CA GLY A 376 -11.96 19.93 4.35
C GLY A 376 -11.11 19.25 3.27
N TRP A 377 -10.50 18.09 3.57
CA TRP A 377 -9.76 17.25 2.64
C TRP A 377 -9.85 15.78 3.03
N SER A 378 -9.33 14.89 2.18
CA SER A 378 -9.53 13.46 2.32
C SER A 378 -8.23 12.70 2.58
N PRO A 379 -7.72 12.65 3.83
CA PRO A 379 -6.52 11.88 4.15
C PRO A 379 -6.72 10.38 3.93
N ARG A 380 -5.67 9.73 3.46
CA ARG A 380 -5.60 8.27 3.34
C ARG A 380 -4.94 7.70 4.61
N ILE A 381 -5.13 6.43 4.91
CA ILE A 381 -4.43 5.77 6.03
C ILE A 381 -2.91 5.98 5.94
N HIS A 382 -2.32 5.87 4.75
CA HIS A 382 -0.89 6.09 4.56
C HIS A 382 -0.42 7.51 4.87
N ASP A 383 -1.32 8.49 4.95
CA ASP A 383 -0.99 9.86 5.32
C ASP A 383 -0.72 9.98 6.84
N LEU A 384 -1.14 8.99 7.67
CA LEU A 384 -0.70 8.85 9.07
C LEU A 384 0.82 8.67 9.16
N ARG A 385 1.38 7.81 8.33
CA ARG A 385 2.84 7.64 8.25
C ARG A 385 3.54 8.91 7.77
N HIS A 386 2.91 9.71 6.91
CA HIS A 386 3.44 11.01 6.52
C HIS A 386 3.40 12.00 7.69
N ALA A 387 2.29 12.00 8.46
CA ALA A 387 2.18 12.79 9.67
C ALA A 387 3.23 12.40 10.71
N HIS A 388 3.42 11.11 10.99
CA HIS A 388 4.48 10.60 11.86
C HIS A 388 5.86 11.16 11.50
N ALA A 389 6.24 11.09 10.21
CA ALA A 389 7.52 11.60 9.76
C ALA A 389 7.65 13.12 9.95
N SER A 390 6.61 13.88 9.57
CA SER A 390 6.61 15.34 9.69
C SER A 390 6.59 15.79 11.14
N TRP A 391 5.83 15.14 12.01
CA TRP A 391 5.78 15.47 13.43
C TRP A 391 7.11 15.21 14.15
N LEU A 392 7.77 14.08 13.83
CA LEU A 392 9.11 13.82 14.39
C LEU A 392 10.13 14.88 13.97
N LEU A 393 10.13 15.25 12.69
CA LEU A 393 11.04 16.28 12.16
C LEU A 393 10.70 17.66 12.74
N ALA A 394 9.43 18.02 12.87
CA ALA A 394 8.98 19.25 13.52
C ALA A 394 9.37 19.30 15.01
N GLY A 395 9.39 18.14 15.66
CA GLY A 395 9.88 17.99 17.04
C GLY A 395 11.41 17.95 17.19
N GLY A 396 12.17 18.20 16.09
CA GLY A 396 13.64 18.27 16.12
C GLY A 396 14.35 16.91 15.99
N ALA A 397 13.64 15.84 15.61
CA ALA A 397 14.28 14.55 15.41
C ALA A 397 15.22 14.58 14.18
N ASP A 398 16.38 13.93 14.31
CA ASP A 398 17.35 13.83 13.23
C ASP A 398 16.77 13.10 12.01
N LEU A 399 17.06 13.63 10.80
CA LEU A 399 16.55 13.11 9.53
C LEU A 399 16.96 11.65 9.28
N GLN A 400 18.16 11.26 9.69
CA GLN A 400 18.67 9.90 9.54
C GLN A 400 17.90 8.94 10.48
N VAL A 401 17.63 9.35 11.69
CA VAL A 401 16.83 8.60 12.67
C VAL A 401 15.42 8.38 12.13
N VAL A 402 14.77 9.42 11.60
CA VAL A 402 13.44 9.31 10.98
C VAL A 402 13.48 8.39 9.75
N LYS A 403 14.49 8.51 8.90
CA LYS A 403 14.69 7.62 7.74
C LYS A 403 14.79 6.14 8.15
N GLU A 404 15.56 5.83 9.19
CA GLU A 404 15.76 4.46 9.70
C GLU A 404 14.48 3.92 10.32
N ARG A 405 13.82 4.70 11.15
CA ARG A 405 12.53 4.38 11.75
C ARG A 405 11.48 4.04 10.70
N LEU A 406 11.40 4.83 9.64
CA LEU A 406 10.51 4.57 8.51
C LEU A 406 10.98 3.43 7.58
N GLY A 407 12.25 3.04 7.62
CA GLY A 407 12.83 2.07 6.70
C GLY A 407 12.88 2.57 5.25
N HIS A 408 13.26 3.84 5.05
CA HIS A 408 13.51 4.39 3.72
C HIS A 408 14.92 4.02 3.24
N ARG A 409 15.04 3.51 2.02
CA ARG A 409 16.35 3.16 1.43
C ARG A 409 17.20 4.38 1.09
N LYS A 410 16.53 5.45 0.61
CA LYS A 410 17.19 6.69 0.20
C LYS A 410 16.76 7.82 1.13
N ILE A 411 17.71 8.66 1.52
CA ILE A 411 17.47 9.83 2.36
C ILE A 411 16.52 10.81 1.65
N SER A 412 16.65 10.96 0.32
CA SER A 412 15.79 11.80 -0.51
C SER A 412 14.29 11.47 -0.42
N THR A 413 13.94 10.29 0.07
CA THR A 413 12.53 9.95 0.34
C THR A 413 12.05 10.62 1.63
N THR A 414 12.93 10.81 2.62
CA THR A 414 12.63 11.45 3.89
C THR A 414 12.76 12.98 3.77
N GLU A 415 13.68 13.49 2.97
CA GLU A 415 13.85 14.93 2.68
C GLU A 415 12.57 15.61 2.17
N ARG A 416 11.68 14.84 1.52
CA ARG A 416 10.38 15.35 1.06
C ARG A 416 9.47 15.86 2.19
N TYR A 417 9.74 15.48 3.43
CA TYR A 417 9.00 15.96 4.59
C TYR A 417 9.53 17.29 5.13
N LEU A 418 10.78 17.65 4.82
CA LEU A 418 11.37 18.94 5.23
C LEU A 418 10.62 20.13 4.62
N HIS A 419 10.13 20.00 3.39
CA HIS A 419 9.36 21.05 2.71
C HIS A 419 7.96 21.31 3.33
N THR A 420 7.55 20.47 4.29
CA THR A 420 6.25 20.60 4.96
C THR A 420 6.37 21.19 6.37
N LEU A 421 7.57 21.61 6.78
CA LEU A 421 7.83 22.18 8.10
C LEU A 421 7.77 23.70 8.02
N PRO A 422 6.71 24.37 8.55
CA PRO A 422 6.61 25.84 8.52
C PRO A 422 7.68 26.51 9.40
N THR A 423 8.21 25.80 10.40
CA THR A 423 9.09 26.30 11.46
C THR A 423 10.53 25.76 11.39
N ALA A 424 10.95 25.20 10.24
CA ALA A 424 12.30 24.63 10.13
C ALA A 424 13.42 25.65 10.43
N ASP A 425 13.26 26.89 9.97
CA ASP A 425 14.20 27.98 10.22
C ASP A 425 14.17 28.43 11.68
N GLU A 426 12.99 28.52 12.30
CA GLU A 426 12.82 28.85 13.73
C GLU A 426 13.50 27.82 14.62
N THR A 427 13.30 26.54 14.36
CA THR A 427 13.96 25.45 15.11
C THR A 427 15.48 25.51 14.95
N ALA A 428 15.98 25.84 13.77
CA ALA A 428 17.41 26.02 13.53
C ALA A 428 17.98 27.22 14.30
N LEU A 429 17.24 28.33 14.33
CA LEU A 429 17.61 29.54 15.08
C LEU A 429 17.57 29.30 16.59
N GLU A 430 16.58 28.57 17.10
CA GLU A 430 16.53 28.15 18.51
C GLU A 430 17.71 27.26 18.90
N ALA A 431 18.09 26.30 18.04
CA ALA A 431 19.26 25.46 18.27
C ALA A 431 20.55 26.28 18.34
N LEU A 432 20.70 27.27 17.47
CA LEU A 432 21.82 28.22 17.52
C LEU A 432 21.80 29.06 18.81
N ALA A 433 20.63 29.54 19.21
CA ALA A 433 20.46 30.31 20.44
C ALA A 433 20.83 29.48 21.68
N LYS A 434 20.43 28.23 21.74
CA LYS A 434 20.82 27.31 22.85
C LYS A 434 22.33 27.12 22.94
N ILE A 435 23.00 26.88 21.81
CA ILE A 435 24.48 26.73 21.77
C ILE A 435 25.16 28.01 22.22
N ARG A 436 24.69 29.19 21.79
CA ARG A 436 25.25 30.49 22.21
C ARG A 436 25.01 30.76 23.67
N ALA A 437 23.82 30.43 24.18
CA ALA A 437 23.51 30.56 25.63
C ALA A 437 24.43 29.68 26.51
N THR A 438 24.72 28.44 26.03
CA THR A 438 25.61 27.52 26.73
C THR A 438 27.07 28.01 26.78
N GLN A 439 27.52 28.78 25.76
CA GLN A 439 28.86 29.40 25.76
C GLN A 439 28.96 30.65 26.59
N GLY A 440 27.84 31.36 26.80
CA GLY A 440 27.78 32.54 27.68
C GLY A 440 27.76 32.22 29.19
N THR A 441 27.49 30.98 29.58
CA THR A 441 27.36 30.56 30.98
C THR A 441 28.68 30.02 31.59
N GLN A 442 29.78 29.98 30.83
CA GLN A 442 31.09 29.62 31.39
C GLN A 442 31.76 30.74 32.21
N ASP A 443 31.25 31.99 32.14
CA ASP A 443 31.87 33.13 32.82
C ASP A 443 31.04 33.74 34.00
N ALA A 444 29.97 33.06 34.50
CA ALA A 444 29.17 33.65 35.55
C ALA A 444 28.70 32.64 36.64
N PRO A 445 29.57 32.17 37.52
CA PRO A 445 29.09 31.44 38.70
C PRO A 445 28.35 32.36 39.72
N ALA A 446 28.56 33.67 39.71
CA ALA A 446 27.94 34.61 40.63
C ALA A 446 26.45 34.90 40.35
N ASP A 447 26.00 34.81 39.11
CA ASP A 447 24.62 35.12 38.73
C ASP A 447 23.65 33.98 39.03
N LEU A 448 24.13 32.75 39.05
CA LEU A 448 23.32 31.56 39.37
C LEU A 448 22.96 31.47 40.84
N GLU A 449 23.89 31.84 41.71
CA GLU A 449 23.66 31.91 43.19
C GLU A 449 22.66 33.02 43.55
N ALA A 450 22.74 34.16 42.85
CA ALA A 450 21.78 35.25 43.01
C ALA A 450 20.37 34.88 42.56
N GLN A 451 20.25 34.20 41.42
CA GLN A 451 18.96 33.72 40.91
C GLN A 451 18.38 32.61 41.79
N LEU A 452 19.22 31.74 42.35
CA LEU A 452 18.79 30.68 43.25
C LEU A 452 18.27 31.31 44.57
N ALA A 453 18.96 32.31 45.12
CA ALA A 453 18.53 33.05 46.32
C ALA A 453 17.21 33.79 46.08
N GLU A 454 17.02 34.43 44.92
CA GLU A 454 15.77 35.11 44.55
C GLU A 454 14.61 34.10 44.39
N ALA A 455 14.86 32.95 43.77
CA ALA A 455 13.86 31.89 43.59
C ALA A 455 13.46 31.28 44.95
N GLN A 456 14.41 31.09 45.87
CA GLN A 456 14.16 30.60 47.21
C GLN A 456 13.36 31.61 48.04
N ALA A 457 13.67 32.91 47.96
CA ALA A 457 12.92 33.97 48.61
C ALA A 457 11.46 34.02 48.12
N LYS A 458 11.25 33.83 46.84
CA LYS A 458 9.92 33.82 46.23
C LYS A 458 9.10 32.60 46.63
N ILE A 459 9.73 31.42 46.76
CA ILE A 459 9.10 30.21 47.28
C ILE A 459 8.67 30.40 48.73
N THR A 460 9.53 31.00 49.59
CA THR A 460 9.22 31.29 50.98
C THR A 460 8.05 32.27 51.11
N GLN A 461 8.00 33.28 50.26
CA GLN A 461 6.90 34.25 50.21
C GLN A 461 5.57 33.60 49.82
N LEU A 462 5.58 32.73 48.80
CA LEU A 462 4.40 31.99 48.38
C LEU A 462 3.91 30.99 49.43
N GLN A 463 4.82 30.35 50.15
CA GLN A 463 4.48 29.46 51.26
C GLN A 463 3.82 30.23 52.43
N ALA A 464 4.28 31.45 52.72
CA ALA A 464 3.68 32.30 53.77
C ALA A 464 2.26 32.73 53.37
N VAL A 465 2.04 33.13 52.08
CA VAL A 465 0.71 33.48 51.58
C VAL A 465 -0.24 32.29 51.60
N LEU A 466 0.24 31.10 51.26
CA LEU A 466 -0.55 29.87 51.30
C LEU A 466 -0.94 29.49 52.73
N ALA A 467 -0.01 29.66 53.69
CA ALA A 467 -0.29 29.43 55.12
C ALA A 467 -1.35 30.41 55.65
N ASP A 468 -1.27 31.68 55.29
CA ASP A 468 -2.27 32.68 55.68
C ASP A 468 -3.64 32.39 55.06
N GLN A 469 -3.70 31.94 53.82
CA GLN A 469 -4.96 31.52 53.15
C GLN A 469 -5.58 30.28 53.81
N LEU A 470 -4.77 29.30 54.22
CA LEU A 470 -5.24 28.11 54.93
C LEU A 470 -5.76 28.46 56.36
N ILE A 471 -5.11 29.40 57.03
CA ILE A 471 -5.57 29.88 58.34
C ILE A 471 -6.88 30.65 58.18
N ALA A 472 -7.03 31.50 57.16
CA ALA A 472 -8.25 32.22 56.87
C ALA A 472 -9.43 31.27 56.57
N GLN A 473 -9.20 30.23 55.79
CA GLN A 473 -10.23 29.20 55.48
C GLN A 473 -10.62 28.39 56.72
N HIS A 474 -9.71 28.15 57.67
CA HIS A 474 -10.01 27.42 58.88
C HIS A 474 -10.72 28.30 59.93
N THR A 475 -10.62 29.61 59.86
CA THR A 475 -11.34 30.55 60.73
C THR A 475 -12.78 30.79 60.28
N GLU A 476 -13.08 30.67 59.00
CA GLU A 476 -14.46 30.76 58.44
C GLU A 476 -15.32 29.51 58.69
N THR A 477 -14.74 28.37 59.05
CA THR A 477 -15.47 27.09 59.21
C THR A 477 -15.81 26.73 60.66
N ARG A 478 -15.76 27.67 61.64
CA ARG A 478 -16.29 27.39 62.98
C ARG A 478 -17.78 27.75 63.04
N PRO A 479 -18.68 26.78 63.18
CA PRO A 479 -20.08 27.09 63.48
C PRO A 479 -20.21 27.62 64.91
N ASN A 480 -20.94 28.69 65.01
CA ASN A 480 -21.29 29.36 66.29
C ASN A 480 -22.19 28.38 67.12
N LEU A 481 -21.56 27.69 68.04
CA LEU A 481 -22.29 26.97 69.11
C LEU A 481 -22.47 27.92 70.34
N ARG A 482 -23.57 28.71 70.34
CA ARG A 482 -24.13 29.30 71.54
C ARG A 482 -25.65 29.14 71.54
N SER A 483 -26.06 28.46 72.60
CA SER A 483 -27.35 28.48 73.31
C SER A 483 -28.60 27.94 72.51
N VAL A 484 -29.13 26.79 72.86
CA VAL A 484 -30.05 26.59 74.02
C VAL A 484 -29.98 25.14 74.47
#